data_437520974fc2dda26f6ea9b652535239
#
_entry.id   437520974fc2dda26f6ea9b652535239
#
_cell.length_a   1.000
_cell.length_b   1.000
_cell.length_c   1.000
_cell.angle_alpha   90.00
_cell.angle_beta   90.00
_cell.angle_gamma   90.00
#
_symmetry.space_group_name_H-M   'P 1'
#
loop_
_entity.id
_entity.type
_entity.pdbx_description
1 polymer ?
#
loop_
_entity_poly.entity_id
_entity_poly.type
_entity_poly.pdbx_seq_one_letter_code
_entity_poly.pdbx_strand_id
1 'polypeptide(L)'
;RWGRGQETYGEDPVLTASLGCAFVEGLQTKRDGYLTTAACAKHFAVHSGPEALRHSFDAKATKKDLWETYLPAFEALVTQADVEAVMGAYNRTNEEPCCAHSYLMEEVLRDKWHFEGHYVSDCWAIRDFHEGHHVTAFPEDSAALALEKGCDLNCGCTYEYILQAYKQGKVTEEEIRRSAERLFTTRYLLGLFDHSSLDEIPYNVVGCKEHRELAYQAAVESCVLLKNDGTLPLSLKDNKRMAVIGPNADSHAALVGNYNGTPPRSITVVEGITRICEDTGWDVNYAEGCLLYDDPSVRKVFQNYRIPEAVALAESCDLAIVCVGLDSTLEGEQGDVGNAFASGDKPDLLLPKIQRDLVEQVIATGTPVILIDLA
;
A
#
# COMPACT_ATOMS: atom_id res chain seq x y z
N ARG A 1 12.64 3.22 -3.05
CA ARG A 1 12.09 2.18 -2.22
C ARG A 1 11.75 2.73 -0.84
N TRP A 2 10.60 2.41 -0.32
CA TRP A 2 10.11 2.74 1.02
C TRP A 2 9.10 1.67 1.46
N GLY A 3 8.70 1.62 2.73
CA GLY A 3 7.92 0.55 3.34
C GLY A 3 6.54 0.23 2.73
N ARG A 4 6.16 0.88 1.64
CA ARG A 4 4.89 0.68 0.91
C ARG A 4 5.09 0.36 -0.58
N GLY A 5 6.27 -0.12 -0.96
CA GLY A 5 6.58 -0.49 -2.35
C GLY A 5 5.61 -1.51 -2.93
N GLN A 6 5.10 -2.42 -2.11
CA GLN A 6 4.10 -3.43 -2.48
C GLN A 6 2.72 -2.83 -2.87
N GLU A 7 2.44 -1.58 -2.54
CA GLU A 7 1.20 -0.90 -2.93
C GLU A 7 1.27 -0.27 -4.33
N THR A 8 2.33 -0.47 -5.07
CA THR A 8 2.55 0.09 -6.40
C THR A 8 2.53 -1.00 -7.47
N TYR A 9 2.26 -0.60 -8.71
CA TYR A 9 2.28 -1.52 -9.87
C TYR A 9 3.70 -1.76 -10.42
N GLY A 10 4.73 -1.34 -9.70
CA GLY A 10 6.14 -1.51 -10.09
C GLY A 10 6.78 -0.23 -10.63
N GLU A 11 7.96 -0.38 -11.22
CA GLU A 11 8.79 0.73 -11.68
C GLU A 11 8.57 1.14 -13.15
N ASP A 12 7.89 0.30 -13.93
CA ASP A 12 7.58 0.60 -15.33
C ASP A 12 6.43 1.61 -15.43
N PRO A 13 6.66 2.83 -15.94
CA PRO A 13 5.62 3.85 -16.03
C PRO A 13 4.48 3.48 -16.98
N VAL A 14 4.75 2.66 -18.02
CA VAL A 14 3.73 2.23 -18.98
C VAL A 14 2.80 1.20 -18.35
N LEU A 15 3.37 0.21 -17.64
CA LEU A 15 2.58 -0.77 -16.89
C LEU A 15 1.75 -0.08 -15.81
N THR A 16 2.37 0.82 -15.04
CA THR A 16 1.68 1.58 -13.99
C THR A 16 0.55 2.44 -14.55
N ALA A 17 0.77 3.11 -15.69
CA ALA A 17 -0.27 3.87 -16.38
C ALA A 17 -1.45 2.98 -16.81
N SER A 18 -1.16 1.84 -17.45
CA SER A 18 -2.18 0.92 -17.96
C SER A 18 -3.05 0.35 -16.84
N LEU A 19 -2.43 -0.19 -15.79
CA LEU A 19 -3.16 -0.74 -14.63
C LEU A 19 -3.88 0.35 -13.83
N GLY A 20 -3.24 1.51 -13.65
CA GLY A 20 -3.84 2.65 -12.97
C GLY A 20 -5.07 3.19 -13.70
N CYS A 21 -5.04 3.33 -15.02
CA CYS A 21 -6.21 3.74 -15.82
C CYS A 21 -7.36 2.75 -15.67
N ALA A 22 -7.10 1.45 -15.82
CA ALA A 22 -8.13 0.44 -15.65
C ALA A 22 -8.75 0.45 -14.25
N PHE A 23 -7.93 0.71 -13.22
CA PHE A 23 -8.40 0.84 -11.84
C PHE A 23 -9.29 2.08 -11.64
N VAL A 24 -8.87 3.24 -12.16
CA VAL A 24 -9.66 4.50 -12.10
C VAL A 24 -10.99 4.33 -12.84
N GLU A 25 -10.97 3.79 -14.06
CA GLU A 25 -12.18 3.53 -14.86
C GLU A 25 -13.16 2.60 -14.14
N GLY A 26 -12.64 1.55 -13.47
CA GLY A 26 -13.44 0.64 -12.66
C GLY A 26 -14.09 1.30 -11.45
N LEU A 27 -13.34 2.16 -10.74
CA LEU A 27 -13.85 2.92 -9.59
C LEU A 27 -14.84 4.02 -9.99
N GLN A 28 -14.56 4.75 -11.07
CA GLN A 28 -15.33 5.91 -11.52
C GLN A 28 -16.44 5.57 -12.50
N THR A 29 -16.92 4.30 -12.50
CA THR A 29 -18.12 3.95 -13.26
C THR A 29 -19.29 4.84 -12.85
N LYS A 30 -20.25 5.02 -13.76
CA LYS A 30 -21.43 5.86 -13.48
C LYS A 30 -22.67 5.00 -13.23
N ARG A 31 -23.44 5.40 -12.21
CA ARG A 31 -24.75 4.86 -11.92
C ARG A 31 -25.74 6.00 -11.69
N ASP A 32 -26.88 5.96 -12.36
CA ASP A 32 -27.88 7.03 -12.35
C ASP A 32 -27.33 8.41 -12.74
N GLY A 33 -26.23 8.43 -13.52
CA GLY A 33 -25.55 9.66 -13.93
C GLY A 33 -24.44 10.13 -12.99
N TYR A 34 -24.33 9.55 -11.79
CA TYR A 34 -23.32 9.88 -10.77
C TYR A 34 -22.15 8.91 -10.81
N LEU A 35 -20.98 9.37 -10.40
CA LEU A 35 -19.82 8.52 -10.16
C LEU A 35 -20.10 7.57 -8.97
N THR A 36 -19.70 6.31 -9.11
CA THR A 36 -19.78 5.36 -7.99
C THR A 36 -18.80 5.67 -6.87
N THR A 37 -17.62 6.12 -7.23
CA THR A 37 -16.58 6.64 -6.33
C THR A 37 -15.75 7.70 -7.06
N ALA A 38 -14.95 8.48 -6.32
CA ALA A 38 -13.93 9.36 -6.86
C ALA A 38 -12.55 8.72 -6.60
N ALA A 39 -11.83 8.38 -7.66
CA ALA A 39 -10.46 7.88 -7.55
C ALA A 39 -9.47 9.01 -7.26
N CYS A 40 -8.37 8.68 -6.58
CA CYS A 40 -7.31 9.64 -6.25
C CYS A 40 -5.96 9.10 -6.68
N ALA A 41 -5.31 9.76 -7.64
CA ALA A 41 -3.95 9.44 -8.07
C ALA A 41 -2.93 9.94 -7.06
N LYS A 42 -2.03 9.06 -6.58
CA LYS A 42 -1.07 9.40 -5.52
C LYS A 42 0.28 8.71 -5.70
N HIS A 43 1.34 9.25 -5.15
CA HIS A 43 1.50 10.59 -4.55
C HIS A 43 2.23 11.49 -5.53
N PHE A 44 1.67 12.63 -5.90
CA PHE A 44 2.16 13.52 -6.94
C PHE A 44 3.14 14.56 -6.34
N ALA A 45 4.45 14.50 -6.65
CA ALA A 45 5.18 13.51 -7.44
C ALA A 45 6.58 13.27 -6.84
N VAL A 46 7.25 12.24 -7.38
CA VAL A 46 8.60 11.85 -6.95
C VAL A 46 8.66 11.46 -5.47
N HIS A 47 7.62 10.83 -4.96
CA HIS A 47 7.55 10.30 -3.61
C HIS A 47 8.32 8.98 -3.53
N SER A 48 9.66 9.04 -3.47
CA SER A 48 10.58 7.91 -3.58
C SER A 48 11.76 7.97 -2.60
N GLY A 49 11.65 8.80 -1.58
CA GLY A 49 12.65 8.93 -0.53
C GLY A 49 12.62 7.78 0.47
N PRO A 50 13.65 7.68 1.34
CA PRO A 50 13.63 6.77 2.46
C PRO A 50 12.47 7.11 3.41
N GLU A 51 11.79 6.10 3.94
CA GLU A 51 10.62 6.28 4.81
C GLU A 51 10.93 7.13 6.04
N ALA A 52 12.12 6.98 6.64
CA ALA A 52 12.57 7.78 7.77
C ALA A 52 12.70 9.30 7.48
N LEU A 53 12.75 9.69 6.21
CA LEU A 53 12.86 11.09 5.78
C LEU A 53 11.55 11.62 5.16
N ARG A 54 10.46 10.90 5.25
CA ARG A 54 9.15 11.22 4.66
C ARG A 54 8.80 12.70 4.79
N HIS A 55 8.92 13.27 5.99
CA HIS A 55 8.51 14.65 6.33
C HIS A 55 9.54 15.74 6.02
N SER A 56 10.73 15.39 5.54
CA SER A 56 11.81 16.39 5.31
C SER A 56 12.52 16.21 3.96
N PHE A 57 12.28 15.12 3.26
CA PHE A 57 12.98 14.77 2.03
C PHE A 57 12.77 15.80 0.92
N ASP A 58 13.83 16.07 0.16
CA ASP A 58 13.80 16.90 -1.04
C ASP A 58 14.27 16.05 -2.23
N ALA A 59 13.35 15.56 -3.02
CA ALA A 59 13.64 14.76 -4.20
C ALA A 59 14.25 15.64 -5.30
N LYS A 60 15.43 15.28 -5.77
CA LYS A 60 16.08 15.94 -6.89
C LYS A 60 15.86 15.13 -8.16
N ALA A 61 15.02 15.63 -9.04
CA ALA A 61 14.71 15.01 -10.33
C ALA A 61 15.00 15.98 -11.48
N THR A 62 15.66 15.49 -12.53
CA THR A 62 15.83 16.27 -13.75
C THR A 62 14.51 16.37 -14.53
N LYS A 63 14.39 17.32 -15.46
CA LYS A 63 13.22 17.36 -16.34
C LYS A 63 13.04 16.06 -17.13
N LYS A 64 14.14 15.42 -17.52
CA LYS A 64 14.09 14.13 -18.19
C LYS A 64 13.49 13.05 -17.29
N ASP A 65 13.98 12.92 -16.05
CA ASP A 65 13.47 11.92 -15.10
C ASP A 65 11.98 12.15 -14.80
N LEU A 66 11.57 13.43 -14.64
CA LEU A 66 10.16 13.77 -14.46
C LEU A 66 9.31 13.25 -15.63
N TRP A 67 9.66 13.57 -16.87
CA TRP A 67 8.85 13.28 -18.04
C TRP A 67 8.98 11.85 -18.56
N GLU A 68 10.05 11.14 -18.24
CA GLU A 68 10.23 9.75 -18.70
C GLU A 68 9.88 8.71 -17.64
N THR A 69 9.83 9.09 -16.36
CA THR A 69 9.63 8.13 -15.26
C THR A 69 8.49 8.50 -14.32
N TYR A 70 8.50 9.72 -13.74
CA TYR A 70 7.60 10.05 -12.63
C TYR A 70 6.24 10.60 -13.04
N LEU A 71 6.13 11.29 -14.16
CA LEU A 71 4.91 11.93 -14.62
C LEU A 71 4.03 11.09 -15.56
N PRO A 72 4.55 10.14 -16.38
CA PRO A 72 3.74 9.48 -17.40
C PRO A 72 2.51 8.76 -16.89
N ALA A 73 2.60 8.10 -15.71
CA ALA A 73 1.44 7.44 -15.13
C ALA A 73 0.37 8.46 -14.70
N PHE A 74 0.76 9.56 -14.06
CA PHE A 74 -0.19 10.64 -13.71
C PHE A 74 -0.80 11.31 -14.95
N GLU A 75 0.00 11.55 -15.99
CA GLU A 75 -0.51 12.08 -17.27
C GLU A 75 -1.61 11.18 -17.83
N ALA A 76 -1.37 9.88 -17.87
CA ALA A 76 -2.37 8.92 -18.35
C ALA A 76 -3.64 8.90 -17.48
N LEU A 77 -3.49 8.90 -16.15
CA LEU A 77 -4.64 8.93 -15.23
C LEU A 77 -5.50 10.19 -15.40
N VAL A 78 -4.88 11.33 -15.64
CA VAL A 78 -5.59 12.61 -15.86
C VAL A 78 -6.20 12.67 -17.26
N THR A 79 -5.41 12.39 -18.31
CA THR A 79 -5.82 12.69 -19.69
C THR A 79 -6.58 11.54 -20.36
N GLN A 80 -6.49 10.31 -19.87
CA GLN A 80 -7.12 9.13 -20.46
C GLN A 80 -8.21 8.52 -19.57
N ALA A 81 -7.98 8.49 -18.25
CA ALA A 81 -8.92 7.90 -17.29
C ALA A 81 -9.76 8.93 -16.52
N ASP A 82 -9.55 10.22 -16.74
CA ASP A 82 -10.31 11.32 -16.12
C ASP A 82 -10.40 11.20 -14.60
N VAL A 83 -9.25 10.95 -13.94
CA VAL A 83 -9.19 10.78 -12.49
C VAL A 83 -9.69 12.03 -11.77
N GLU A 84 -10.60 11.86 -10.81
CA GLU A 84 -11.29 12.97 -10.13
C GLU A 84 -10.44 13.70 -9.09
N ALA A 85 -9.45 13.03 -8.50
CA ALA A 85 -8.59 13.64 -7.52
C ALA A 85 -7.11 13.31 -7.73
N VAL A 86 -6.25 14.24 -7.30
CA VAL A 86 -4.79 14.03 -7.23
C VAL A 86 -4.30 14.39 -5.84
N MET A 87 -3.50 13.52 -5.23
CA MET A 87 -2.91 13.76 -3.91
C MET A 87 -1.45 14.16 -4.03
N GLY A 88 -1.09 15.29 -3.44
CA GLY A 88 0.29 15.75 -3.33
C GLY A 88 1.10 14.92 -2.34
N ALA A 89 2.35 14.65 -2.69
CA ALA A 89 3.27 13.90 -1.85
C ALA A 89 3.76 14.70 -0.63
N TYR A 90 4.27 14.00 0.37
CA TYR A 90 4.89 14.62 1.55
C TYR A 90 6.14 15.43 1.22
N ASN A 91 6.97 14.90 0.33
CA ASN A 91 8.29 15.46 0.04
C ASN A 91 8.24 16.81 -0.69
N ARG A 92 9.37 17.48 -0.67
CA ARG A 92 9.68 18.49 -1.69
C ARG A 92 10.18 17.80 -2.95
N THR A 93 9.95 18.44 -4.08
CA THR A 93 10.57 18.07 -5.35
C THR A 93 11.28 19.31 -5.90
N ASN A 94 12.60 19.20 -6.10
CA ASN A 94 13.42 20.34 -6.52
C ASN A 94 13.19 21.60 -5.68
N GLU A 95 13.17 21.44 -4.34
CA GLU A 95 13.06 22.49 -3.31
C GLU A 95 11.63 22.96 -2.99
N GLU A 96 10.64 22.76 -3.89
CA GLU A 96 9.26 23.13 -3.62
C GLU A 96 8.45 21.97 -3.01
N PRO A 97 7.64 22.18 -1.96
CA PRO A 97 6.73 21.17 -1.44
C PRO A 97 5.73 20.71 -2.49
N CYS A 98 5.50 19.40 -2.61
CA CYS A 98 4.57 18.88 -3.64
C CYS A 98 3.13 19.40 -3.47
N CYS A 99 2.71 19.72 -2.24
CA CYS A 99 1.39 20.32 -1.98
C CYS A 99 1.33 21.86 -2.21
N ALA A 100 2.42 22.46 -2.73
CA ALA A 100 2.48 23.87 -3.13
C ALA A 100 3.47 24.10 -4.29
N HIS A 101 3.59 23.13 -5.18
CA HIS A 101 4.62 23.14 -6.22
C HIS A 101 4.14 23.84 -7.48
N SER A 102 4.71 25.00 -7.78
CA SER A 102 4.29 25.82 -8.93
C SER A 102 4.36 25.07 -10.26
N TYR A 103 5.50 24.46 -10.57
CA TYR A 103 5.66 23.75 -11.84
C TYR A 103 4.73 22.53 -11.96
N LEU A 104 4.68 21.66 -10.93
CA LEU A 104 3.90 20.43 -10.99
C LEU A 104 2.39 20.68 -10.97
N MET A 105 1.91 21.58 -10.08
CA MET A 105 0.47 21.80 -9.91
C MET A 105 -0.10 22.77 -10.94
N GLU A 106 0.58 23.89 -11.21
CA GLU A 106 0.08 24.92 -12.11
C GLU A 106 0.40 24.56 -13.57
N GLU A 107 1.70 24.51 -13.94
CA GLU A 107 2.10 24.33 -15.35
C GLU A 107 1.80 22.93 -15.89
N VAL A 108 2.06 21.87 -15.10
CA VAL A 108 1.90 20.49 -15.59
C VAL A 108 0.46 20.02 -15.41
N LEU A 109 -0.03 20.00 -14.17
CA LEU A 109 -1.33 19.40 -13.88
C LEU A 109 -2.49 20.24 -14.44
N ARG A 110 -2.50 21.56 -14.20
CA ARG A 110 -3.61 22.42 -14.59
C ARG A 110 -3.50 22.91 -16.05
N ASP A 111 -2.37 23.49 -16.42
CA ASP A 111 -2.26 24.13 -17.75
C ASP A 111 -2.03 23.11 -18.86
N LYS A 112 -1.16 22.12 -18.65
CA LYS A 112 -0.79 21.19 -19.71
C LYS A 112 -1.73 20.00 -19.82
N TRP A 113 -2.15 19.41 -18.70
CA TRP A 113 -3.05 18.25 -18.69
C TRP A 113 -4.52 18.61 -18.51
N HIS A 114 -4.83 19.87 -18.22
CA HIS A 114 -6.19 20.37 -18.05
C HIS A 114 -6.99 19.66 -16.96
N PHE A 115 -6.31 19.31 -15.86
CA PHE A 115 -6.95 18.66 -14.73
C PHE A 115 -7.99 19.57 -14.07
N GLU A 116 -9.25 19.17 -14.05
CA GLU A 116 -10.38 19.94 -13.50
C GLU A 116 -10.76 19.52 -12.07
N GLY A 117 -10.42 18.28 -11.66
CA GLY A 117 -10.73 17.73 -10.34
C GLY A 117 -10.04 18.47 -9.17
N HIS A 118 -10.22 17.99 -7.96
CA HIS A 118 -9.61 18.63 -6.80
C HIS A 118 -8.23 18.03 -6.46
N TYR A 119 -7.38 18.88 -5.87
CA TYR A 119 -6.06 18.50 -5.36
C TYR A 119 -6.09 18.41 -3.84
N VAL A 120 -5.70 17.27 -3.29
CA VAL A 120 -5.67 17.02 -1.84
C VAL A 120 -4.22 16.87 -1.35
N SER A 121 -3.92 17.36 -0.16
CA SER A 121 -2.64 17.06 0.49
C SER A 121 -2.63 15.62 1.02
N ASP A 122 -1.47 15.00 1.08
CA ASP A 122 -1.29 13.86 1.97
C ASP A 122 -1.52 14.28 3.43
N CYS A 123 -1.79 13.32 4.32
CA CYS A 123 -2.16 13.60 5.69
C CYS A 123 -1.01 14.31 6.43
N TRP A 124 -1.27 15.51 6.93
CA TRP A 124 -0.30 16.40 7.59
C TRP A 124 0.77 17.01 6.69
N ALA A 125 0.81 16.74 5.37
CA ALA A 125 1.86 17.21 4.47
C ALA A 125 1.99 18.75 4.41
N ILE A 126 0.90 19.51 4.62
CA ILE A 126 0.98 20.98 4.69
C ILE A 126 1.64 21.45 5.99
N ARG A 127 1.52 20.69 7.08
CA ARG A 127 2.24 20.97 8.32
C ARG A 127 3.76 20.87 8.13
N ASP A 128 4.20 19.97 7.27
CA ASP A 128 5.62 19.81 6.98
C ASP A 128 6.26 21.07 6.40
N PHE A 129 5.50 21.99 5.80
CA PHE A 129 6.06 23.23 5.26
C PHE A 129 6.79 24.05 6.33
N HIS A 130 6.28 24.10 7.57
CA HIS A 130 6.91 24.81 8.67
C HIS A 130 7.65 23.89 9.64
N GLU A 131 7.27 22.62 9.82
CA GLU A 131 7.93 21.72 10.77
C GLU A 131 9.07 20.90 10.15
N GLY A 132 8.90 20.37 8.93
CA GLY A 132 9.85 19.46 8.29
C GLY A 132 10.67 20.10 7.17
N HIS A 133 10.03 20.89 6.31
CA HIS A 133 10.67 21.52 5.15
C HIS A 133 11.30 22.88 5.45
N HIS A 134 10.78 23.58 6.46
CA HIS A 134 11.19 24.94 6.85
C HIS A 134 11.10 25.97 5.70
N VAL A 135 10.11 25.82 4.81
CA VAL A 135 9.83 26.77 3.71
C VAL A 135 8.90 27.90 4.14
N THR A 136 8.18 27.71 5.23
CA THR A 136 7.35 28.73 5.90
C THR A 136 7.72 28.80 7.38
N ALA A 137 7.32 29.89 8.07
CA ALA A 137 7.63 30.06 9.47
C ALA A 137 6.47 29.64 10.40
N PHE A 138 5.22 29.81 9.97
CA PHE A 138 4.03 29.62 10.79
C PHE A 138 2.96 28.79 10.07
N PRO A 139 2.04 28.14 10.80
CA PRO A 139 0.98 27.33 10.21
C PRO A 139 0.08 28.10 9.23
N GLU A 140 -0.23 29.38 9.53
CA GLU A 140 -1.03 30.22 8.64
C GLU A 140 -0.32 30.56 7.33
N ASP A 141 1.02 30.63 7.33
CA ASP A 141 1.81 30.81 6.11
C ASP A 141 1.77 29.55 5.26
N SER A 142 1.82 28.37 5.89
CA SER A 142 1.74 27.08 5.21
C SER A 142 0.35 26.87 4.60
N ALA A 143 -0.70 27.20 5.35
CA ALA A 143 -2.07 27.13 4.85
C ALA A 143 -2.29 28.07 3.65
N ALA A 144 -1.78 29.32 3.76
CA ALA A 144 -1.88 30.29 2.68
C ALA A 144 -1.14 29.84 1.42
N LEU A 145 0.11 29.41 1.55
CA LEU A 145 0.92 28.97 0.42
C LEU A 145 0.28 27.75 -0.31
N ALA A 146 -0.19 26.76 0.44
CA ALA A 146 -0.83 25.59 -0.14
C ALA A 146 -2.14 25.96 -0.88
N LEU A 147 -2.98 26.81 -0.30
CA LEU A 147 -4.25 27.24 -0.89
C LEU A 147 -4.02 28.12 -2.15
N GLU A 148 -3.06 29.05 -2.09
CA GLU A 148 -2.66 29.90 -3.23
C GLU A 148 -2.27 29.03 -4.43
N LYS A 149 -1.44 28.01 -4.20
CA LYS A 149 -0.97 27.07 -5.23
C LYS A 149 -2.01 26.05 -5.69
N GLY A 150 -3.19 26.02 -5.07
CA GLY A 150 -4.31 25.19 -5.52
C GLY A 150 -4.39 23.81 -4.88
N CYS A 151 -3.83 23.63 -3.67
CA CYS A 151 -4.17 22.51 -2.82
C CYS A 151 -5.56 22.76 -2.23
N ASP A 152 -6.58 22.10 -2.76
CA ASP A 152 -7.97 22.39 -2.48
C ASP A 152 -8.44 21.80 -1.15
N LEU A 153 -7.87 20.67 -0.73
CA LEU A 153 -8.23 19.93 0.49
C LEU A 153 -6.99 19.60 1.32
N ASN A 154 -7.06 19.87 2.61
CA ASN A 154 -6.04 19.45 3.56
C ASN A 154 -6.48 18.18 4.32
N CYS A 155 -5.74 17.10 4.19
CA CYS A 155 -5.80 15.98 5.13
C CYS A 155 -4.96 16.36 6.36
N GLY A 156 -5.62 16.67 7.47
CA GLY A 156 -5.02 17.20 8.69
C GLY A 156 -5.71 18.50 9.16
N CYS A 157 -5.07 19.28 10.02
CA CYS A 157 -5.67 20.45 10.63
C CYS A 157 -5.03 21.79 10.23
N THR A 158 -4.05 21.82 9.32
CA THR A 158 -3.36 23.09 8.98
C THR A 158 -4.30 24.12 8.34
N TYR A 159 -5.37 23.69 7.64
CA TYR A 159 -6.36 24.61 7.08
C TYR A 159 -7.31 25.25 8.12
N GLU A 160 -7.26 24.85 9.37
CA GLU A 160 -7.90 25.59 10.47
C GLU A 160 -7.32 27.02 10.61
N TYR A 161 -6.07 27.24 10.15
CA TYR A 161 -5.42 28.53 10.14
C TYR A 161 -5.76 29.42 8.93
N ILE A 162 -6.59 28.95 7.95
CA ILE A 162 -7.00 29.76 6.78
C ILE A 162 -7.70 31.05 7.21
N LEU A 163 -8.57 31.01 8.22
CA LEU A 163 -9.26 32.22 8.70
C LEU A 163 -8.27 33.23 9.28
N GLN A 164 -7.21 32.77 9.93
CA GLN A 164 -6.15 33.64 10.42
C GLN A 164 -5.34 34.22 9.26
N ALA A 165 -4.96 33.40 8.27
CA ALA A 165 -4.26 33.84 7.06
C ALA A 165 -5.09 34.88 6.28
N TYR A 166 -6.40 34.69 6.17
CA TYR A 166 -7.33 35.64 5.53
C TYR A 166 -7.32 37.00 6.27
N LYS A 167 -7.46 36.99 7.60
CA LYS A 167 -7.41 38.22 8.42
C LYS A 167 -6.07 38.95 8.31
N GLN A 168 -4.99 38.25 7.99
CA GLN A 168 -3.66 38.81 7.75
C GLN A 168 -3.48 39.27 6.29
N GLY A 169 -4.46 39.09 5.42
CA GLY A 169 -4.38 39.41 4.00
C GLY A 169 -3.48 38.50 3.18
N LYS A 170 -3.18 37.28 3.67
CA LYS A 170 -2.36 36.28 2.98
C LYS A 170 -3.17 35.37 2.07
N VAL A 171 -4.48 35.32 2.24
CA VAL A 171 -5.42 34.51 1.45
C VAL A 171 -6.61 35.38 1.05
N THR A 172 -7.11 35.19 -0.15
CA THR A 172 -8.27 35.91 -0.71
C THR A 172 -9.55 35.05 -0.66
N GLU A 173 -10.72 35.68 -0.69
CA GLU A 173 -12.00 34.96 -0.84
C GLU A 173 -12.06 34.17 -2.16
N GLU A 174 -11.43 34.68 -3.22
CA GLU A 174 -11.38 34.03 -4.52
C GLU A 174 -10.65 32.69 -4.47
N GLU A 175 -9.52 32.61 -3.76
CA GLU A 175 -8.78 31.35 -3.59
C GLU A 175 -9.55 30.34 -2.77
N ILE A 176 -10.23 30.78 -1.70
CA ILE A 176 -11.11 29.93 -0.91
C ILE A 176 -12.27 29.41 -1.76
N ARG A 177 -12.92 30.30 -2.52
CA ARG A 177 -14.04 29.96 -3.39
C ARG A 177 -13.65 28.97 -4.47
N ARG A 178 -12.52 29.19 -5.14
CA ARG A 178 -11.97 28.27 -6.16
C ARG A 178 -11.80 26.86 -5.62
N SER A 179 -11.18 26.70 -4.46
CA SER A 179 -10.97 25.40 -3.83
C SER A 179 -12.29 24.75 -3.37
N ALA A 180 -13.20 25.54 -2.80
CA ALA A 180 -14.52 25.06 -2.44
C ALA A 180 -15.32 24.59 -3.67
N GLU A 181 -15.30 25.34 -4.79
CA GLU A 181 -15.96 24.97 -6.04
C GLU A 181 -15.50 23.60 -6.54
N ARG A 182 -14.18 23.34 -6.59
CA ARG A 182 -13.62 22.05 -7.01
C ARG A 182 -14.07 20.91 -6.10
N LEU A 183 -14.00 21.10 -4.79
CA LEU A 183 -14.44 20.09 -3.81
C LEU A 183 -15.94 19.79 -3.89
N PHE A 184 -16.77 20.84 -4.04
CA PHE A 184 -18.21 20.66 -4.18
C PHE A 184 -18.58 20.05 -5.53
N THR A 185 -17.83 20.33 -6.59
CA THR A 185 -18.00 19.67 -7.90
C THR A 185 -17.86 18.16 -7.77
N THR A 186 -16.81 17.66 -7.12
CA THR A 186 -16.66 16.22 -6.83
C THR A 186 -17.88 15.66 -6.08
N ARG A 187 -18.39 16.39 -5.09
CA ARG A 187 -19.58 15.95 -4.32
C ARG A 187 -20.85 15.91 -5.17
N TYR A 188 -21.01 16.86 -6.12
CA TYR A 188 -22.10 16.83 -7.10
C TYR A 188 -21.98 15.64 -8.05
N LEU A 189 -20.76 15.38 -8.54
CA LEU A 189 -20.49 14.24 -9.41
C LEU A 189 -20.77 12.89 -8.72
N LEU A 190 -20.59 12.82 -7.41
CA LEU A 190 -20.91 11.66 -6.56
C LEU A 190 -22.41 11.57 -6.18
N GLY A 191 -23.24 12.56 -6.54
CA GLY A 191 -24.66 12.58 -6.20
C GLY A 191 -24.96 12.80 -4.72
N LEU A 192 -24.01 13.36 -3.92
CA LEU A 192 -24.18 13.48 -2.46
C LEU A 192 -25.27 14.48 -2.03
N PHE A 193 -25.85 15.23 -2.94
CA PHE A 193 -26.93 16.17 -2.69
C PHE A 193 -28.30 15.69 -3.20
N ASP A 194 -28.32 14.54 -3.87
CA ASP A 194 -29.51 13.95 -4.46
C ASP A 194 -29.71 12.51 -3.94
N HIS A 195 -30.92 11.98 -4.07
CA HIS A 195 -31.17 10.57 -3.81
C HIS A 195 -30.91 9.76 -5.07
N SER A 196 -30.14 8.67 -4.95
CA SER A 196 -29.80 7.80 -6.06
C SER A 196 -29.95 6.32 -5.68
N SER A 197 -29.87 5.42 -6.64
CA SER A 197 -29.88 3.98 -6.38
C SER A 197 -28.65 3.50 -5.59
N LEU A 198 -27.61 4.34 -5.43
CA LEU A 198 -26.45 4.05 -4.60
C LEU A 198 -26.81 4.06 -3.10
N ASP A 199 -27.76 4.92 -2.70
CA ASP A 199 -28.27 5.01 -1.30
C ASP A 199 -29.08 3.78 -0.89
N GLU A 200 -29.57 3.01 -1.87
CA GLU A 200 -30.35 1.80 -1.63
C GLU A 200 -29.48 0.54 -1.45
N ILE A 201 -28.16 0.65 -1.58
CA ILE A 201 -27.24 -0.48 -1.43
C ILE A 201 -27.23 -0.96 0.02
N PRO A 202 -27.72 -2.17 0.32
CA PRO A 202 -27.82 -2.62 1.70
C PRO A 202 -26.45 -3.06 2.23
N TYR A 203 -26.24 -2.91 3.54
CA TYR A 203 -24.97 -3.25 4.19
C TYR A 203 -24.52 -4.71 3.99
N ASN A 204 -25.45 -5.65 3.77
CA ASN A 204 -25.14 -7.07 3.55
C ASN A 204 -24.40 -7.35 2.23
N VAL A 205 -24.24 -6.36 1.36
CA VAL A 205 -23.36 -6.45 0.17
C VAL A 205 -21.89 -6.48 0.59
N VAL A 206 -21.54 -5.90 1.74
CA VAL A 206 -20.16 -5.93 2.27
C VAL A 206 -19.77 -7.38 2.58
N GLY A 207 -18.73 -7.87 1.92
CA GLY A 207 -18.25 -9.25 2.08
C GLY A 207 -19.26 -10.32 1.62
N CYS A 208 -20.15 -10.01 0.69
CA CYS A 208 -21.08 -10.97 0.10
C CYS A 208 -20.34 -12.13 -0.58
N LYS A 209 -21.08 -13.15 -1.00
CA LYS A 209 -20.50 -14.34 -1.60
C LYS A 209 -19.67 -14.00 -2.85
N GLU A 210 -20.23 -13.17 -3.71
CA GLU A 210 -19.63 -12.74 -4.97
C GLU A 210 -18.29 -12.00 -4.74
N HIS A 211 -18.24 -11.11 -3.74
CA HIS A 211 -17.01 -10.41 -3.37
C HIS A 211 -15.94 -11.38 -2.82
N ARG A 212 -16.34 -12.39 -2.05
CA ARG A 212 -15.39 -13.39 -1.54
C ARG A 212 -14.88 -14.33 -2.64
N GLU A 213 -15.73 -14.69 -3.59
CA GLU A 213 -15.33 -15.48 -4.76
C GLU A 213 -14.34 -14.72 -5.64
N LEU A 214 -14.58 -13.43 -5.88
CA LEU A 214 -13.66 -12.56 -6.61
C LEU A 214 -12.32 -12.40 -5.87
N ALA A 215 -12.35 -12.19 -4.55
CA ALA A 215 -11.13 -12.10 -3.74
C ALA A 215 -10.32 -13.40 -3.77
N TYR A 216 -11.01 -14.56 -3.73
CA TYR A 216 -10.35 -15.87 -3.86
C TYR A 216 -9.70 -16.04 -5.24
N GLN A 217 -10.41 -15.68 -6.32
CA GLN A 217 -9.87 -15.75 -7.67
C GLN A 217 -8.63 -14.83 -7.82
N ALA A 218 -8.72 -13.60 -7.32
CA ALA A 218 -7.59 -12.66 -7.34
C ALA A 218 -6.39 -13.22 -6.57
N ALA A 219 -6.59 -13.83 -5.41
CA ALA A 219 -5.52 -14.46 -4.63
C ALA A 219 -4.86 -15.62 -5.39
N VAL A 220 -5.64 -16.46 -6.06
CA VAL A 220 -5.10 -17.56 -6.88
C VAL A 220 -4.28 -17.03 -8.06
N GLU A 221 -4.79 -16.01 -8.77
CA GLU A 221 -4.13 -15.43 -9.93
C GLU A 221 -2.88 -14.58 -9.56
N SER A 222 -2.79 -14.12 -8.31
CA SER A 222 -1.61 -13.37 -7.83
C SER A 222 -0.41 -14.26 -7.49
N CYS A 223 -0.60 -15.59 -7.37
CA CYS A 223 0.50 -16.50 -7.09
C CYS A 223 1.44 -16.63 -8.28
N VAL A 224 2.75 -16.43 -8.04
CA VAL A 224 3.79 -16.53 -9.06
C VAL A 224 4.66 -17.76 -8.81
N LEU A 225 4.69 -18.71 -9.76
CA LEU A 225 5.54 -19.88 -9.70
C LEU A 225 6.97 -19.51 -10.16
N LEU A 226 7.86 -19.22 -9.22
CA LEU A 226 9.24 -18.80 -9.51
C LEU A 226 10.12 -19.96 -9.96
N LYS A 227 9.92 -21.16 -9.38
CA LYS A 227 10.69 -22.36 -9.68
C LYS A 227 9.88 -23.61 -9.38
N ASN A 228 9.96 -24.59 -10.27
CA ASN A 228 9.41 -25.92 -10.05
C ASN A 228 10.29 -26.98 -10.72
N ASP A 229 10.78 -27.92 -9.95
CA ASP A 229 11.60 -29.04 -10.41
C ASP A 229 10.80 -30.34 -10.61
N GLY A 230 9.47 -30.23 -10.64
CA GLY A 230 8.55 -31.36 -10.79
C GLY A 230 7.87 -31.77 -9.47
N THR A 231 8.11 -31.06 -8.36
CA THR A 231 7.42 -31.30 -7.10
C THR A 231 5.93 -30.94 -7.19
N LEU A 232 5.61 -29.87 -7.91
CA LEU A 232 4.24 -29.41 -8.17
C LEU A 232 3.75 -29.86 -9.58
N PRO A 233 2.43 -30.19 -9.73
CA PRO A 233 1.38 -30.23 -8.71
C PRO A 233 1.48 -31.45 -7.79
N LEU A 234 1.05 -31.29 -6.53
CA LEU A 234 1.02 -32.39 -5.57
C LEU A 234 -0.09 -33.40 -5.91
N SER A 235 0.23 -34.69 -5.76
CA SER A 235 -0.80 -35.75 -5.77
C SER A 235 -1.27 -35.98 -4.32
N LEU A 236 -2.55 -35.71 -4.07
CA LEU A 236 -3.17 -35.94 -2.76
C LEU A 236 -3.75 -37.35 -2.57
N LYS A 237 -3.40 -38.30 -3.44
CA LYS A 237 -3.96 -39.65 -3.42
C LYS A 237 -3.23 -40.60 -2.46
N ASP A 238 -2.04 -40.26 -2.04
CA ASP A 238 -1.20 -41.08 -1.16
C ASP A 238 -1.37 -40.65 0.28
N ASN A 239 -1.34 -41.61 1.19
CA ASN A 239 -1.30 -41.35 2.65
C ASN A 239 0.11 -40.86 3.02
N LYS A 240 0.28 -39.56 3.26
CA LYS A 240 1.56 -38.94 3.55
C LYS A 240 1.43 -37.95 4.71
N ARG A 241 2.55 -37.60 5.27
CA ARG A 241 2.67 -36.56 6.31
C ARG A 241 3.26 -35.29 5.72
N MET A 242 2.65 -34.18 6.05
CA MET A 242 3.07 -32.85 5.62
C MET A 242 3.39 -31.99 6.83
N ALA A 243 4.55 -31.32 6.78
CA ALA A 243 4.91 -30.26 7.69
C ALA A 243 4.60 -28.92 7.05
N VAL A 244 3.82 -28.07 7.70
CA VAL A 244 3.63 -26.65 7.32
C VAL A 244 4.38 -25.82 8.36
N ILE A 245 5.39 -25.08 7.92
CA ILE A 245 6.40 -24.47 8.78
C ILE A 245 6.54 -23.00 8.44
N GLY A 246 6.80 -22.16 9.43
CA GLY A 246 7.23 -20.78 9.22
C GLY A 246 6.34 -19.73 9.88
N PRO A 247 6.88 -18.52 10.08
CA PRO A 247 6.19 -17.43 10.78
C PRO A 247 4.95 -16.93 10.03
N ASN A 248 4.92 -17.05 8.71
CA ASN A 248 3.79 -16.64 7.88
C ASN A 248 2.78 -17.76 7.60
N ALA A 249 3.05 -18.99 8.09
CA ALA A 249 2.18 -20.14 7.82
C ALA A 249 0.78 -20.01 8.46
N ASP A 250 0.72 -19.51 9.69
CA ASP A 250 -0.53 -19.28 10.44
C ASP A 250 -0.67 -17.83 10.90
N SER A 251 -0.30 -16.89 10.03
CA SER A 251 -0.36 -15.45 10.31
C SER A 251 -1.52 -14.79 9.58
N HIS A 252 -2.48 -14.24 10.34
CA HIS A 252 -3.53 -13.39 9.78
C HIS A 252 -2.98 -12.01 9.37
N ALA A 253 -1.93 -11.52 10.03
CA ALA A 253 -1.30 -10.24 9.70
C ALA A 253 -0.64 -10.27 8.31
N ALA A 254 -0.05 -11.39 7.91
CA ALA A 254 0.57 -11.55 6.61
C ALA A 254 -0.45 -11.58 5.43
N LEU A 255 -1.75 -11.72 5.73
CA LEU A 255 -2.82 -11.74 4.71
C LEU A 255 -3.41 -10.36 4.42
N VAL A 256 -2.97 -9.33 5.13
CA VAL A 256 -3.49 -7.96 5.01
C VAL A 256 -2.34 -6.99 4.85
N GLY A 257 -2.55 -5.96 4.01
CA GLY A 257 -1.60 -4.85 3.87
C GLY A 257 -2.00 -3.65 4.72
N ASN A 258 -1.34 -2.53 4.50
CA ASN A 258 -1.74 -1.25 5.11
C ASN A 258 -3.15 -0.85 4.66
N TYR A 259 -3.84 -0.05 5.48
CA TYR A 259 -5.20 0.44 5.20
C TYR A 259 -6.24 -0.66 4.94
N ASN A 260 -6.03 -1.85 5.48
CA ASN A 260 -7.00 -2.93 5.36
C ASN A 260 -8.30 -2.63 6.11
N GLY A 261 -9.40 -3.17 5.61
CA GLY A 261 -10.62 -3.31 6.39
C GLY A 261 -10.54 -4.54 7.31
N THR A 262 -11.55 -4.72 8.16
CA THR A 262 -11.69 -5.97 8.94
C THR A 262 -12.36 -7.02 8.06
N PRO A 263 -11.63 -8.04 7.59
CA PRO A 263 -12.24 -9.10 6.78
C PRO A 263 -13.21 -9.92 7.66
N PRO A 264 -14.38 -10.32 7.15
CA PRO A 264 -15.30 -11.18 7.90
C PRO A 264 -14.68 -12.55 8.19
N ARG A 265 -13.73 -12.96 7.39
CA ARG A 265 -12.94 -14.17 7.54
C ARG A 265 -11.65 -14.05 6.73
N SER A 266 -10.55 -14.48 7.31
CA SER A 266 -9.29 -14.76 6.63
C SER A 266 -8.94 -16.25 6.80
N ILE A 267 -8.20 -16.81 5.85
CA ILE A 267 -7.80 -18.21 5.84
C ILE A 267 -6.29 -18.23 5.74
N THR A 268 -5.62 -18.72 6.76
CA THR A 268 -4.16 -18.87 6.76
C THR A 268 -3.72 -20.02 5.85
N VAL A 269 -2.43 -20.07 5.53
CA VAL A 269 -1.88 -21.16 4.72
C VAL A 269 -2.10 -22.51 5.40
N VAL A 270 -1.87 -22.60 6.71
CA VAL A 270 -2.14 -23.81 7.51
C VAL A 270 -3.60 -24.22 7.40
N GLU A 271 -4.52 -23.27 7.63
CA GLU A 271 -5.96 -23.56 7.58
C GLU A 271 -6.40 -24.03 6.18
N GLY A 272 -5.91 -23.34 5.13
CA GLY A 272 -6.24 -23.69 3.74
C GLY A 272 -5.76 -25.08 3.35
N ILE A 273 -4.50 -25.41 3.68
CA ILE A 273 -3.92 -26.72 3.39
C ILE A 273 -4.64 -27.81 4.20
N THR A 274 -4.89 -27.59 5.50
CA THR A 274 -5.60 -28.55 6.34
C THR A 274 -6.96 -28.90 5.75
N ARG A 275 -7.73 -27.91 5.32
CA ARG A 275 -9.05 -28.14 4.69
C ARG A 275 -8.99 -28.96 3.41
N ILE A 276 -8.00 -28.66 2.54
CA ILE A 276 -7.84 -29.43 1.29
C ILE A 276 -7.47 -30.88 1.59
N CYS A 277 -6.79 -31.13 2.71
CA CYS A 277 -6.35 -32.46 3.13
C CYS A 277 -7.37 -33.22 3.97
N GLU A 278 -8.45 -32.61 4.48
CA GLU A 278 -9.46 -33.26 5.37
C GLU A 278 -10.00 -34.58 4.82
N ASP A 279 -10.30 -34.64 3.51
CA ASP A 279 -10.85 -35.85 2.85
C ASP A 279 -9.77 -36.65 2.10
N THR A 280 -8.50 -36.41 2.38
CA THR A 280 -7.37 -37.12 1.80
C THR A 280 -6.69 -37.99 2.86
N GLY A 281 -5.74 -38.81 2.46
CA GLY A 281 -4.92 -39.55 3.43
C GLY A 281 -3.70 -38.75 3.96
N TRP A 282 -3.65 -37.42 3.76
CA TRP A 282 -2.55 -36.59 4.23
C TRP A 282 -2.79 -36.11 5.65
N ASP A 283 -1.76 -36.26 6.50
CA ASP A 283 -1.70 -35.74 7.87
C ASP A 283 -0.91 -34.43 7.86
N VAL A 284 -1.54 -33.32 8.24
CA VAL A 284 -0.96 -31.98 8.24
C VAL A 284 -0.55 -31.57 9.64
N ASN A 285 0.71 -31.23 9.81
CA ASN A 285 1.29 -30.83 11.07
C ASN A 285 1.94 -29.45 10.94
N TYR A 286 1.85 -28.60 11.98
CA TYR A 286 2.33 -27.23 11.96
C TYR A 286 3.43 -26.98 12.99
N ALA A 287 4.41 -26.15 12.60
CA ALA A 287 5.39 -25.55 13.50
C ALA A 287 5.73 -24.13 13.03
N GLU A 288 5.70 -23.16 13.94
CA GLU A 288 6.08 -21.77 13.62
C GLU A 288 7.57 -21.67 13.22
N GLY A 289 8.43 -22.44 13.84
CA GLY A 289 9.86 -22.52 13.54
C GLY A 289 10.68 -21.32 13.99
N CYS A 290 10.28 -20.09 13.64
CA CYS A 290 10.97 -18.88 14.06
C CYS A 290 10.01 -17.69 14.16
N LEU A 291 10.49 -16.59 14.73
CA LEU A 291 9.82 -15.30 14.67
C LEU A 291 9.91 -14.69 13.27
N LEU A 292 9.07 -13.70 12.97
CA LEU A 292 9.08 -12.99 11.69
C LEU A 292 10.43 -12.30 11.41
N TYR A 293 11.06 -11.74 12.46
CA TYR A 293 12.39 -11.11 12.41
C TYR A 293 13.12 -11.24 13.74
N ASP A 294 14.42 -10.92 13.77
CA ASP A 294 15.23 -10.89 14.98
C ASP A 294 14.84 -9.69 15.86
N ASP A 295 13.84 -9.85 16.70
CA ASP A 295 13.36 -8.81 17.61
C ASP A 295 14.35 -8.61 18.78
N PRO A 296 15.01 -7.44 18.89
CA PRO A 296 15.97 -7.17 19.95
C PRO A 296 15.32 -7.09 21.33
N SER A 297 14.01 -6.91 21.44
CA SER A 297 13.29 -6.93 22.71
C SER A 297 13.09 -8.34 23.25
N VAL A 298 13.15 -9.35 22.38
CA VAL A 298 13.08 -10.76 22.74
C VAL A 298 14.48 -11.28 23.07
N ARG A 299 14.63 -11.96 24.20
CA ARG A 299 15.92 -12.57 24.58
C ARG A 299 16.42 -13.49 23.47
N LYS A 300 17.68 -13.35 23.07
CA LYS A 300 18.29 -14.16 21.99
C LYS A 300 18.08 -15.67 22.15
N VAL A 301 18.05 -16.18 23.38
CA VAL A 301 17.81 -17.60 23.68
C VAL A 301 16.42 -18.06 23.23
N PHE A 302 15.46 -17.16 23.06
CA PHE A 302 14.10 -17.49 22.63
C PHE A 302 13.83 -17.20 21.15
N GLN A 303 14.69 -16.50 20.46
CA GLN A 303 14.45 -16.12 19.05
C GLN A 303 14.50 -17.33 18.10
N ASN A 304 15.45 -18.25 18.32
CA ASN A 304 15.69 -19.41 17.44
C ASN A 304 15.33 -20.74 18.11
N TYR A 305 14.71 -20.75 19.29
CA TYR A 305 14.50 -21.97 20.04
C TYR A 305 13.52 -22.97 19.40
N ARG A 306 12.70 -22.49 18.47
CA ARG A 306 11.70 -23.32 17.77
C ARG A 306 12.19 -23.87 16.41
N ILE A 307 13.34 -23.43 15.89
CA ILE A 307 13.92 -24.00 14.66
C ILE A 307 14.16 -25.52 14.81
N PRO A 308 14.72 -26.04 15.93
CA PRO A 308 14.87 -27.48 16.10
C PRO A 308 13.56 -28.26 16.07
N GLU A 309 12.46 -27.69 16.58
CA GLU A 309 11.11 -28.29 16.51
C GLU A 309 10.68 -28.42 15.03
N ALA A 310 10.83 -27.36 14.24
CA ALA A 310 10.50 -27.35 12.82
C ALA A 310 11.34 -28.34 12.01
N VAL A 311 12.64 -28.42 12.30
CA VAL A 311 13.56 -29.40 11.68
C VAL A 311 13.13 -30.82 11.99
N ALA A 312 12.88 -31.15 13.27
CA ALA A 312 12.41 -32.47 13.68
C ALA A 312 11.05 -32.83 13.04
N LEU A 313 10.16 -31.86 12.92
CA LEU A 313 8.89 -32.03 12.21
C LEU A 313 9.11 -32.34 10.74
N ALA A 314 9.95 -31.57 10.03
CA ALA A 314 10.28 -31.81 8.64
C ALA A 314 10.88 -33.19 8.39
N GLU A 315 11.85 -33.62 9.23
CA GLU A 315 12.45 -34.97 9.17
C GLU A 315 11.43 -36.08 9.35
N SER A 316 10.34 -35.84 10.07
CA SER A 316 9.30 -36.83 10.34
C SER A 316 8.20 -36.85 9.22
N CYS A 317 8.28 -36.01 8.22
CA CYS A 317 7.27 -35.83 7.18
C CYS A 317 7.81 -36.17 5.79
N ASP A 318 6.89 -36.44 4.85
CA ASP A 318 7.20 -36.73 3.45
C ASP A 318 7.37 -35.47 2.60
N LEU A 319 6.88 -34.34 3.10
CA LEU A 319 6.90 -33.03 2.44
C LEU A 319 6.92 -31.92 3.52
N ALA A 320 7.69 -30.88 3.28
CA ALA A 320 7.64 -29.63 4.06
C ALA A 320 7.18 -28.47 3.18
N ILE A 321 6.21 -27.69 3.66
CA ILE A 321 5.82 -26.40 3.10
C ILE A 321 6.34 -25.33 4.06
N VAL A 322 7.26 -24.50 3.59
CA VAL A 322 7.89 -23.47 4.42
C VAL A 322 7.37 -22.11 3.99
N CYS A 323 6.68 -21.43 4.90
CA CYS A 323 6.05 -20.13 4.68
C CYS A 323 6.85 -19.04 5.37
N VAL A 324 7.50 -18.21 4.61
CA VAL A 324 8.33 -17.08 5.04
C VAL A 324 7.88 -15.80 4.35
N GLY A 325 8.43 -14.67 4.74
CA GLY A 325 8.10 -13.41 4.08
C GLY A 325 8.07 -12.24 5.03
N LEU A 326 7.24 -11.27 4.69
CA LEU A 326 7.06 -10.03 5.42
C LEU A 326 5.61 -9.89 5.89
N ASP A 327 5.36 -8.86 6.68
CA ASP A 327 4.06 -8.26 6.92
C ASP A 327 4.24 -6.74 7.18
N SER A 328 3.15 -6.01 7.38
CA SER A 328 3.19 -4.57 7.58
C SER A 328 3.93 -4.11 8.84
N THR A 329 4.19 -5.01 9.79
CA THR A 329 4.99 -4.69 10.99
C THR A 329 6.48 -4.70 10.73
N LEU A 330 6.92 -5.36 9.66
CA LEU A 330 8.33 -5.44 9.28
C LEU A 330 8.69 -4.47 8.14
N GLU A 331 7.87 -4.36 7.13
CA GLU A 331 7.98 -3.38 6.05
C GLU A 331 6.61 -2.75 5.83
N GLY A 332 6.46 -1.46 6.17
CA GLY A 332 5.17 -0.79 6.18
C GLY A 332 5.30 0.73 6.22
N GLU A 333 4.24 1.42 6.53
CA GLU A 333 4.23 2.88 6.63
C GLU A 333 4.86 3.35 7.95
N GLN A 334 5.46 4.52 7.93
CA GLN A 334 6.01 5.15 9.11
C GLN A 334 4.95 5.25 10.24
N GLY A 335 5.31 4.75 11.41
CA GLY A 335 4.45 4.71 12.59
C GLY A 335 3.66 3.42 12.76
N ASP A 336 3.51 2.60 11.72
CA ASP A 336 2.81 1.32 11.78
C ASP A 336 3.77 0.15 12.06
N VAL A 337 5.05 0.35 11.80
CA VAL A 337 6.07 -0.69 11.95
C VAL A 337 6.59 -0.77 13.37
N GLY A 338 6.60 -1.98 13.91
CA GLY A 338 7.19 -2.31 15.20
C GLY A 338 8.61 -2.90 15.13
N ASN A 339 9.27 -2.79 13.98
CA ASN A 339 10.57 -3.42 13.76
C ASN A 339 11.75 -2.65 14.38
N ALA A 340 12.92 -3.29 14.42
CA ALA A 340 14.15 -2.71 14.96
C ALA A 340 14.69 -1.52 14.13
N PHE A 341 14.20 -1.30 12.93
CA PHE A 341 14.65 -0.24 12.01
C PHE A 341 13.92 1.07 12.26
N ALA A 342 12.76 1.03 12.92
CA ALA A 342 11.93 2.19 13.31
C ALA A 342 11.60 3.17 12.16
N SER A 343 11.65 2.70 10.91
CA SER A 343 11.54 3.57 9.74
C SER A 343 10.58 3.09 8.65
N GLY A 344 9.98 1.91 8.77
CA GLY A 344 9.14 1.34 7.73
C GLY A 344 9.90 0.56 6.65
N ASP A 345 11.12 0.96 6.32
CA ASP A 345 11.97 0.28 5.32
C ASP A 345 12.90 -0.75 5.97
N LYS A 346 13.03 -1.90 5.34
CA LYS A 346 14.13 -2.82 5.62
C LYS A 346 15.45 -2.28 5.02
N PRO A 347 16.62 -2.59 5.64
CA PRO A 347 17.91 -2.11 5.16
C PRO A 347 18.35 -2.76 3.84
N ASP A 348 17.82 -3.95 3.50
CA ASP A 348 18.17 -4.71 2.31
C ASP A 348 16.97 -5.49 1.75
N LEU A 349 17.16 -6.20 0.64
CA LEU A 349 16.13 -7.00 -0.03
C LEU A 349 16.05 -8.45 0.47
N LEU A 350 16.92 -8.83 1.41
CA LEU A 350 16.93 -10.20 1.92
C LEU A 350 15.80 -10.43 2.93
N LEU A 351 15.30 -11.63 3.01
CA LEU A 351 14.48 -12.07 4.12
C LEU A 351 15.26 -11.91 5.43
N PRO A 352 14.61 -11.68 6.58
CA PRO A 352 15.25 -11.66 7.87
C PRO A 352 16.14 -12.89 8.09
N LYS A 353 17.29 -12.69 8.74
CA LYS A 353 18.27 -13.78 8.92
C LYS A 353 17.67 -15.01 9.58
N ILE A 354 16.82 -14.82 10.59
CA ILE A 354 16.18 -15.94 11.30
C ILE A 354 15.31 -16.81 10.37
N GLN A 355 14.63 -16.21 9.41
CA GLN A 355 13.83 -16.95 8.42
C GLN A 355 14.74 -17.70 7.42
N ARG A 356 15.84 -17.07 6.99
CA ARG A 356 16.83 -17.74 6.13
C ARG A 356 17.46 -18.93 6.84
N ASP A 357 17.81 -18.78 8.12
CA ASP A 357 18.35 -19.87 8.95
C ASP A 357 17.35 -21.04 9.09
N LEU A 358 16.05 -20.73 9.22
CA LEU A 358 14.98 -21.75 9.23
C LEU A 358 14.93 -22.51 7.89
N VAL A 359 14.87 -21.78 6.77
CA VAL A 359 14.81 -22.37 5.43
C VAL A 359 16.02 -23.28 5.16
N GLU A 360 17.22 -22.79 5.46
CA GLU A 360 18.47 -23.54 5.26
C GLU A 360 18.47 -24.85 6.08
N GLN A 361 18.05 -24.80 7.34
CA GLN A 361 18.03 -25.97 8.20
C GLN A 361 16.94 -26.98 7.82
N VAL A 362 15.77 -26.52 7.39
CA VAL A 362 14.71 -27.42 6.88
C VAL A 362 15.15 -28.07 5.56
N ILE A 363 15.77 -27.35 4.64
CA ILE A 363 16.30 -27.94 3.40
C ILE A 363 17.40 -28.98 3.71
N ALA A 364 18.22 -28.73 4.73
CA ALA A 364 19.29 -29.66 5.13
C ALA A 364 18.79 -31.03 5.63
N THR A 365 17.51 -31.16 6.02
CA THR A 365 16.90 -32.46 6.38
C THR A 365 16.82 -33.43 5.21
N GLY A 366 16.84 -32.94 3.96
CA GLY A 366 16.61 -33.73 2.75
C GLY A 366 15.15 -34.02 2.44
N THR A 367 14.20 -33.59 3.29
CA THR A 367 12.77 -33.66 3.01
C THR A 367 12.44 -32.74 1.81
N PRO A 368 11.65 -33.15 0.82
CA PRO A 368 11.19 -32.27 -0.25
C PRO A 368 10.54 -31.01 0.31
N VAL A 369 10.92 -29.82 -0.24
CA VAL A 369 10.46 -28.53 0.26
C VAL A 369 9.70 -27.77 -0.81
N ILE A 370 8.54 -27.23 -0.45
CA ILE A 370 7.86 -26.14 -1.17
C ILE A 370 8.04 -24.87 -0.35
N LEU A 371 8.68 -23.87 -0.94
CA LEU A 371 8.86 -22.57 -0.30
C LEU A 371 7.77 -21.61 -0.78
N ILE A 372 7.03 -21.02 0.16
CA ILE A 372 6.06 -19.95 -0.08
C ILE A 372 6.64 -18.68 0.53
N ASP A 373 6.84 -17.66 -0.31
CA ASP A 373 7.32 -16.35 0.08
C ASP A 373 6.16 -15.34 -0.01
N LEU A 374 5.79 -14.77 1.13
CA LEU A 374 4.76 -13.74 1.28
C LEU A 374 5.48 -12.37 1.40
N ALA A 375 5.96 -11.79 0.28
CA ALA A 375 6.76 -10.57 0.24
C ALA A 375 6.09 -9.46 -0.58
#